data_679246e6895672890eed908d3c9afe24
#
_entry.id   679246e6895672890eed908d3c9afe24
#
_cell.length_a   1.000
_cell.length_b   1.000
_cell.length_c   1.000
_cell.angle_alpha   90.00
_cell.angle_beta   90.00
_cell.angle_gamma   90.00
#
_symmetry.space_group_name_H-M   'P 1'
#
loop_
_entity.id
_entity.type
_entity.pdbx_description
1 polymer ?
#
loop_
_entity_poly.entity_id
_entity_poly.type
_entity_poly.pdbx_seq_one_letter_code
_entity_poly.pdbx_strand_id
1 'polypeptide(L)'
;MASESRPIETGDPPPARWLHRLAVLAVCLVWPLIWVGGLVTTYDAGMAVPDWPSTYGSNLFLYPYKTWLLGPFDLFIEHGHRLLGAVVGFVAIGIVAAAYRNEPRRWVFFLSLGVL
;
A
#
# COMPACT_ATOMS: atom_id res chain seq x y z
N MET A 1 39.56 -39.48 -20.27
CA MET A 1 38.57 -39.12 -19.25
C MET A 1 38.26 -37.63 -19.42
N ALA A 2 37.17 -37.33 -20.08
CA ALA A 2 36.70 -35.96 -20.21
C ALA A 2 36.00 -35.58 -18.91
N SER A 3 36.56 -34.61 -18.18
CA SER A 3 35.91 -33.97 -17.04
C SER A 3 34.76 -33.12 -17.58
N GLU A 4 33.57 -33.62 -17.45
CA GLU A 4 32.34 -32.90 -17.76
C GLU A 4 32.13 -31.87 -16.68
N SER A 5 32.63 -30.65 -16.92
CA SER A 5 32.32 -29.48 -16.09
C SER A 5 30.86 -29.14 -16.25
N ARG A 6 30.02 -29.57 -15.29
CA ARG A 6 28.65 -29.11 -15.18
C ARG A 6 28.66 -27.57 -15.05
N PRO A 7 27.91 -26.87 -15.87
CA PRO A 7 27.73 -25.45 -15.65
C PRO A 7 27.12 -25.25 -14.25
N ILE A 8 27.74 -24.40 -13.44
CA ILE A 8 27.14 -23.92 -12.20
C ILE A 8 25.98 -23.05 -12.64
N GLU A 9 24.77 -23.61 -12.63
CA GLU A 9 23.55 -22.83 -12.73
C GLU A 9 23.48 -21.94 -11.48
N THR A 10 24.05 -20.76 -11.56
CA THR A 10 23.79 -19.64 -10.63
C THR A 10 22.43 -19.04 -10.98
N GLY A 11 21.41 -19.88 -11.01
CA GLY A 11 20.03 -19.44 -11.16
C GLY A 11 19.56 -18.86 -9.84
N ASP A 12 19.56 -17.54 -9.71
CA ASP A 12 18.73 -16.91 -8.69
C ASP A 12 17.31 -17.49 -8.80
N PRO A 13 16.71 -17.93 -7.69
CA PRO A 13 15.35 -18.45 -7.75
C PRO A 13 14.44 -17.38 -8.38
N PRO A 14 13.50 -17.76 -9.26
CA PRO A 14 12.65 -16.80 -9.93
C PRO A 14 11.95 -15.95 -8.88
N PRO A 15 11.95 -14.61 -9.02
CA PRO A 15 11.31 -13.73 -8.06
C PRO A 15 9.85 -14.15 -7.90
N ALA A 16 9.40 -14.22 -6.68
CA ALA A 16 8.03 -14.60 -6.38
C ALA A 16 7.07 -13.65 -7.15
N ARG A 17 6.43 -14.15 -8.20
CA ARG A 17 5.60 -13.34 -9.12
C ARG A 17 4.53 -12.54 -8.39
N TRP A 18 4.02 -13.05 -7.30
CA TRP A 18 3.02 -12.38 -6.49
C TRP A 18 3.60 -11.22 -5.67
N LEU A 19 4.87 -11.28 -5.22
CA LEU A 19 5.54 -10.15 -4.58
C LEU A 19 5.68 -8.97 -5.56
N HIS A 20 6.06 -9.25 -6.81
CA HIS A 20 6.07 -8.25 -7.87
C HIS A 20 4.68 -7.65 -8.12
N ARG A 21 3.64 -8.48 -8.15
CA ARG A 21 2.25 -8.02 -8.32
C ARG A 21 1.80 -7.11 -7.17
N LEU A 22 2.15 -7.44 -5.92
CA LEU A 22 1.88 -6.58 -4.76
C LEU A 22 2.62 -5.25 -4.85
N ALA A 23 3.88 -5.26 -5.28
CA ALA A 23 4.66 -4.04 -5.47
C ALA A 23 4.05 -3.13 -6.55
N VAL A 24 3.64 -3.68 -7.68
CA VAL A 24 2.93 -2.94 -8.74
C VAL A 24 1.60 -2.39 -8.22
N LEU A 25 0.82 -3.19 -7.49
CA LEU A 25 -0.41 -2.74 -6.86
C LEU A 25 -0.17 -1.58 -5.90
N ALA A 26 0.87 -1.66 -5.07
CA ALA A 26 1.24 -0.57 -4.16
C ALA A 26 1.53 0.73 -4.92
N VAL A 27 2.32 0.68 -5.98
CA VAL A 27 2.60 1.86 -6.83
C VAL A 27 1.32 2.44 -7.42
N CYS A 28 0.44 1.58 -7.96
CA CYS A 28 -0.84 1.99 -8.53
C CYS A 28 -1.78 2.64 -7.50
N LEU A 29 -1.69 2.26 -6.23
CA LEU A 29 -2.51 2.83 -5.15
C LEU A 29 -1.89 4.10 -4.56
N VAL A 30 -0.57 4.16 -4.44
CA VAL A 30 0.15 5.34 -3.93
C VAL A 30 -0.03 6.54 -4.85
N TRP A 31 -0.10 6.31 -6.15
CA TRP A 31 -0.25 7.39 -7.11
C TRP A 31 -1.54 8.22 -6.88
N PRO A 32 -2.76 7.63 -6.87
CA PRO A 32 -3.97 8.37 -6.51
C PRO A 32 -3.97 8.87 -5.07
N LEU A 33 -3.31 8.18 -4.13
CA LEU A 33 -3.17 8.63 -2.75
C LEU A 33 -2.48 9.99 -2.67
N ILE A 34 -1.40 10.19 -3.43
CA ILE A 34 -0.68 11.47 -3.50
C ILE A 34 -1.59 12.57 -4.07
N TRP A 35 -2.34 12.26 -5.13
CA TRP A 35 -3.25 13.23 -5.74
C TRP A 35 -4.38 13.65 -4.80
N VAL A 36 -5.02 12.68 -4.17
CA VAL A 36 -6.10 12.96 -3.19
C VAL A 36 -5.54 13.70 -1.98
N GLY A 37 -4.33 13.35 -1.50
CA GLY A 37 -3.64 14.09 -0.45
C GLY A 37 -3.35 15.54 -0.82
N GLY A 38 -2.95 15.79 -2.07
CA GLY A 38 -2.80 17.15 -2.61
C GLY A 38 -4.13 17.93 -2.61
N LEU A 39 -5.24 17.27 -2.93
CA LEU A 39 -6.57 17.90 -2.83
C LEU A 39 -6.92 18.24 -1.38
N VAL A 40 -6.67 17.34 -0.43
CA VAL A 40 -6.91 17.61 1.01
C VAL A 40 -6.20 18.87 1.47
N THR A 41 -4.94 19.05 1.09
CA THR A 41 -4.17 20.25 1.44
C THR A 41 -4.62 21.50 0.68
N THR A 42 -4.96 21.37 -0.60
CA THR A 42 -5.38 22.48 -1.45
C THR A 42 -6.73 23.08 -1.00
N TYR A 43 -7.64 22.23 -0.54
CA TYR A 43 -8.97 22.63 -0.10
C TYR A 43 -9.06 22.81 1.42
N ASP A 44 -7.95 22.76 2.14
CA ASP A 44 -7.87 22.84 3.61
C ASP A 44 -8.82 21.86 4.32
N ALA A 45 -9.02 20.70 3.70
CA ALA A 45 -9.98 19.69 4.14
C ALA A 45 -9.44 18.75 5.23
N GLY A 46 -8.21 18.94 5.69
CA GLY A 46 -7.54 18.04 6.63
C GLY A 46 -8.16 17.97 8.03
N MET A 47 -9.18 18.83 8.31
CA MET A 47 -9.92 18.85 9.57
C MET A 47 -11.43 18.69 9.37
N ALA A 48 -11.88 18.27 8.17
CA ALA A 48 -13.29 18.00 7.91
C ALA A 48 -13.82 16.85 8.78
N VAL A 49 -12.94 15.89 9.11
CA VAL A 49 -13.21 14.79 10.05
C VAL A 49 -12.34 14.99 11.29
N PRO A 50 -12.91 15.40 12.44
CA PRO A 50 -12.13 15.78 13.62
C PRO A 50 -11.52 14.61 14.38
N ASP A 51 -12.00 13.39 14.16
CA ASP A 51 -11.57 12.18 14.86
C ASP A 51 -10.66 11.29 14.00
N TRP A 52 -9.78 10.55 14.67
CA TRP A 52 -8.90 9.57 14.07
C TRP A 52 -8.64 8.44 15.10
N PRO A 53 -8.65 7.16 14.71
CA PRO A 53 -8.80 6.54 13.38
C PRO A 53 -10.26 6.36 12.92
N SER A 54 -11.22 6.88 13.65
CA SER A 54 -12.65 6.84 13.31
C SER A 54 -13.04 7.99 12.35
N THR A 55 -14.29 7.93 11.90
CA THR A 55 -14.93 9.00 11.13
C THR A 55 -16.26 9.31 11.79
N TYR A 56 -16.37 10.46 12.46
CA TYR A 56 -17.53 10.85 13.26
C TYR A 56 -18.00 9.75 14.22
N GLY A 57 -17.04 9.14 14.94
CA GLY A 57 -17.30 8.05 15.88
C GLY A 57 -17.58 6.67 15.25
N SER A 58 -17.64 6.60 13.94
CA SER A 58 -17.84 5.34 13.20
C SER A 58 -16.51 4.73 12.78
N ASN A 59 -16.48 3.40 12.61
CA ASN A 59 -15.32 2.72 12.05
C ASN A 59 -15.02 3.26 10.64
N LEU A 60 -13.75 3.47 10.33
CA LEU A 60 -13.28 4.01 9.05
C LEU A 60 -13.86 3.29 7.83
N PHE A 61 -13.95 1.96 7.90
CA PHE A 61 -14.44 1.11 6.79
C PHE A 61 -15.97 0.92 6.79
N LEU A 62 -16.64 1.21 7.91
CA LEU A 62 -18.07 1.01 8.08
C LEU A 62 -18.87 2.33 8.02
N TYR A 63 -18.18 3.45 7.77
CA TYR A 63 -18.84 4.73 7.63
C TYR A 63 -19.84 4.70 6.46
N PRO A 64 -21.08 5.21 6.61
CA PRO A 64 -22.11 5.10 5.59
C PRO A 64 -21.67 5.71 4.25
N TYR A 65 -21.54 4.87 3.22
CA TYR A 65 -21.04 5.29 1.91
C TYR A 65 -21.90 6.38 1.25
N LYS A 66 -23.21 6.38 1.49
CA LYS A 66 -24.12 7.43 0.98
C LYS A 66 -23.79 8.80 1.58
N THR A 67 -23.53 8.85 2.87
CA THR A 67 -23.17 10.08 3.59
C THR A 67 -21.83 10.61 3.11
N TRP A 68 -20.89 9.74 2.86
CA TRP A 68 -19.58 10.09 2.37
C TRP A 68 -19.60 10.53 0.90
N LEU A 69 -20.23 9.74 0.00
CA LEU A 69 -20.24 10.01 -1.45
C LEU A 69 -21.12 11.20 -1.85
N LEU A 70 -22.19 11.45 -1.09
CA LEU A 70 -23.16 12.51 -1.35
C LEU A 70 -23.03 13.69 -0.38
N GLY A 71 -22.06 13.63 0.52
CA GLY A 71 -21.78 14.68 1.50
C GLY A 71 -20.97 15.84 0.95
N PRO A 72 -20.51 16.74 1.83
CA PRO A 72 -19.62 17.83 1.45
C PRO A 72 -18.34 17.31 0.79
N PHE A 73 -17.80 18.09 -0.16
CA PHE A 73 -16.60 17.71 -0.89
C PHE A 73 -15.38 17.51 0.02
N ASP A 74 -15.26 18.31 1.08
CA ASP A 74 -14.17 18.20 2.07
C ASP A 74 -14.19 16.84 2.77
N LEU A 75 -15.38 16.38 3.19
CA LEU A 75 -15.56 15.07 3.77
C LEU A 75 -15.24 13.96 2.75
N PHE A 76 -15.65 14.13 1.50
CA PHE A 76 -15.39 13.18 0.44
C PHE A 76 -13.89 12.97 0.22
N ILE A 77 -13.12 14.04 0.09
CA ILE A 77 -11.67 13.93 -0.17
C ILE A 77 -10.90 13.46 1.08
N GLU A 78 -11.22 13.96 2.29
CA GLU A 78 -10.52 13.56 3.52
C GLU A 78 -10.78 12.10 3.86
N HIS A 79 -12.04 11.68 3.91
CA HIS A 79 -12.37 10.29 4.21
C HIS A 79 -11.86 9.33 3.12
N GLY A 80 -11.96 9.73 1.85
CA GLY A 80 -11.39 8.97 0.72
C GLY A 80 -9.87 8.81 0.83
N HIS A 81 -9.16 9.86 1.21
CA HIS A 81 -7.72 9.82 1.45
C HIS A 81 -7.36 8.87 2.60
N ARG A 82 -8.09 8.91 3.71
CA ARG A 82 -7.91 8.01 4.86
C ARG A 82 -8.14 6.55 4.48
N LEU A 83 -9.21 6.24 3.74
CA LEU A 83 -9.50 4.88 3.26
C LEU A 83 -8.40 4.38 2.34
N LEU A 84 -7.99 5.19 1.38
CA LEU A 84 -6.94 4.81 0.43
C LEU A 84 -5.60 4.62 1.14
N GLY A 85 -5.28 5.49 2.11
CA GLY A 85 -4.10 5.35 2.96
C GLY A 85 -4.10 4.04 3.76
N ALA A 86 -5.25 3.66 4.34
CA ALA A 86 -5.39 2.39 5.04
C ALA A 86 -5.18 1.18 4.11
N VAL A 87 -5.73 1.22 2.89
CA VAL A 87 -5.53 0.15 1.89
C VAL A 87 -4.06 0.05 1.50
N VAL A 88 -3.38 1.18 1.24
CA VAL A 88 -1.94 1.21 0.95
C VAL A 88 -1.13 0.62 2.11
N GLY A 89 -1.48 0.98 3.35
CA GLY A 89 -0.85 0.43 4.55
C GLY A 89 -0.99 -1.09 4.64
N PHE A 90 -2.18 -1.65 4.39
CA PHE A 90 -2.38 -3.10 4.37
C PHE A 90 -1.58 -3.79 3.26
N VAL A 91 -1.51 -3.18 2.07
CA VAL A 91 -0.68 -3.71 0.97
C VAL A 91 0.80 -3.69 1.35
N ALA A 92 1.28 -2.61 1.98
CA ALA A 92 2.66 -2.51 2.45
C ALA A 92 3.00 -3.59 3.49
N ILE A 93 2.12 -3.82 4.47
CA ILE A 93 2.26 -4.92 5.44
C ILE A 93 2.29 -6.27 4.71
N GLY A 94 1.42 -6.47 3.72
CA GLY A 94 1.41 -7.66 2.87
C GLY A 94 2.75 -7.88 2.14
N ILE A 95 3.35 -6.82 1.61
CA ILE A 95 4.67 -6.88 0.94
C ILE A 95 5.76 -7.30 1.93
N VAL A 96 5.78 -6.71 3.15
CA VAL A 96 6.76 -7.09 4.17
C VAL A 96 6.62 -8.56 4.58
N ALA A 97 5.39 -9.01 4.85
CA ALA A 97 5.12 -10.40 5.20
C ALA A 97 5.52 -11.36 4.08
N ALA A 98 5.24 -10.95 2.85
CA ALA A 98 5.61 -11.67 1.65
C ALA A 98 7.12 -11.80 1.47
N ALA A 99 7.82 -10.70 1.58
CA ALA A 99 9.27 -10.66 1.46
C ALA A 99 9.93 -11.51 2.56
N TYR A 100 9.42 -11.43 3.78
CA TYR A 100 9.91 -12.24 4.88
C TYR A 100 9.78 -13.75 4.64
N ARG A 101 8.66 -14.19 4.10
CA ARG A 101 8.34 -15.64 3.97
C ARG A 101 8.90 -16.29 2.72
N ASN A 102 9.04 -15.57 1.63
CA ASN A 102 9.25 -16.14 0.30
C ASN A 102 10.46 -15.59 -0.45
N GLU A 103 11.10 -14.53 0.07
CA GLU A 103 12.23 -13.92 -0.61
C GLU A 103 13.54 -14.29 0.11
N PRO A 104 14.44 -15.04 -0.53
CA PRO A 104 15.71 -15.42 0.08
C PRO A 104 16.71 -14.24 0.20
N ARG A 105 16.50 -13.20 -0.56
CA ARG A 105 17.37 -12.01 -0.58
C ARG A 105 17.04 -11.08 0.56
N ARG A 106 17.84 -11.07 1.60
CA ARG A 106 17.62 -10.26 2.81
C ARG A 106 17.48 -8.77 2.55
N TRP A 107 18.16 -8.23 1.55
CA TRP A 107 18.07 -6.82 1.20
C TRP A 107 16.67 -6.41 0.74
N VAL A 108 15.94 -7.30 0.06
CA VAL A 108 14.55 -7.06 -0.36
C VAL A 108 13.63 -6.91 0.85
N PHE A 109 13.84 -7.73 1.88
CA PHE A 109 13.10 -7.62 3.13
C PHE A 109 13.38 -6.28 3.84
N PHE A 110 14.64 -5.86 3.94
CA PHE A 110 14.97 -4.57 4.55
C PHE A 110 14.43 -3.38 3.76
N LEU A 111 14.43 -3.43 2.43
CA LEU A 111 13.79 -2.41 1.60
C LEU A 111 12.27 -2.37 1.82
N SER A 112 11.62 -3.53 1.96
CA SER A 112 10.19 -3.57 2.21
C SER A 112 9.80 -2.97 3.57
N LEU A 113 10.65 -3.13 4.59
CA LEU A 113 10.49 -2.44 5.87
C LEU A 113 10.63 -0.92 5.74
N GLY A 114 11.53 -0.45 4.86
CA GLY A 114 11.72 0.99 4.61
C GLY A 114 10.55 1.66 3.91
N VAL A 115 9.67 0.88 3.27
CA VAL A 115 8.45 1.37 2.60
C VAL A 115 7.26 1.43 3.56
N LEU A 116 7.27 0.62 4.63
CA LEU A 116 6.20 0.57 5.63
C LEU A 116 6.26 1.76 6.58
#